data_6d37a918714dda6f4c328c7da3f334a5
#
_entry.id   6d37a918714dda6f4c328c7da3f334a5
#
_cell.length_a   1.000
_cell.length_b   1.000
_cell.length_c   1.000
_cell.angle_alpha   90.00
_cell.angle_beta   90.00
_cell.angle_gamma   90.00
#
_symmetry.space_group_name_H-M   'P 1'
#
loop_
_entity.id
_entity.type
_entity.pdbx_description
1 polymer ?
#
loop_
_entity_poly.entity_id
_entity_poly.type
_entity_poly.pdbx_seq_one_letter_code
_entity_poly.pdbx_strand_id
1 'polypeptide(L)'
;MITRRFLTVAGLAFTVATGAFVPSAQAEVTAFKQAVAEAAARDADIAGFYRDTNYQPIWTGTDADDLARRQALLKAIETADDHGLPVARYDFDALYGQLRAAHTPRALGMAEVALSKAFLSYARDLQTGMFVPTQLDDGIKRDSPRRDRRGYLTNLLASEPNSYMRGLAPRTPEYVRLFKEKMRLEHLATAGGWGSEVKSRKLEPGDRGTAVVALRDRLVALGYLGRSATAEYDSVLEKAVQAFQLDHGLEADGVAGESTISEINRSPVDRLKSVMVAMERERWLNKPRGERHVLVNLTDFHARIVDNDRVTFMTRSVVGKNRHDHRSPEFSDVMEHMVINPTWNVPRSIATKEYLPMLQRNPNAVSYLKLIDGRGRVVNRGAVDFTQFSTRNFPFDIKQPPGARNALGLVKFMFPNRHNIYLHDTPSKSLFAREVRAFSHGCIRLQKPFEFAYALLARQESDPKGFFHSTLKTGRETQVDLQKPIPVHIIYRTAFTNAKGPVQYRRDVYGRDAKIWQAMVNEGVALRSVQG
;
A
#
# COMPACT_ATOMS: atom_id res chain seq x y z
N MET A 1 -104.78 29.68 -34.16
CA MET A 1 -105.87 29.15 -33.25
C MET A 1 -105.23 28.66 -31.99
N ILE A 2 -105.51 29.37 -30.97
CA ILE A 2 -105.60 28.99 -29.54
C ILE A 2 -104.45 28.25 -28.87
N THR A 3 -103.64 29.04 -28.25
CA THR A 3 -102.92 29.00 -27.02
C THR A 3 -103.36 28.03 -25.93
N ARG A 4 -102.40 27.37 -25.26
CA ARG A 4 -102.41 27.18 -23.79
C ARG A 4 -101.04 27.14 -23.22
N ARG A 5 -100.75 28.09 -22.31
CA ARG A 5 -99.58 28.15 -21.45
C ARG A 5 -99.76 27.14 -20.31
N PHE A 6 -98.73 26.41 -19.98
CA PHE A 6 -98.54 25.75 -18.65
C PHE A 6 -97.31 26.27 -17.99
N LEU A 7 -97.51 26.85 -16.82
CA LEU A 7 -96.42 27.17 -15.87
C LEU A 7 -95.90 25.85 -15.27
N THR A 8 -94.64 25.69 -15.28
CA THR A 8 -93.99 24.66 -14.48
C THR A 8 -93.06 25.34 -13.45
N VAL A 9 -93.36 25.02 -12.16
CA VAL A 9 -92.67 25.49 -10.97
C VAL A 9 -91.32 24.76 -10.91
N ALA A 10 -90.24 25.51 -10.86
CA ALA A 10 -88.91 24.97 -10.66
C ALA A 10 -88.65 24.76 -9.16
N GLY A 11 -88.53 23.50 -8.74
CA GLY A 11 -88.07 23.13 -7.41
C GLY A 11 -86.53 23.14 -7.38
N LEU A 12 -85.95 24.03 -6.58
CA LEU A 12 -84.55 24.01 -6.24
C LEU A 12 -84.27 22.83 -5.30
N ALA A 13 -83.54 21.80 -5.79
CA ALA A 13 -82.95 20.77 -4.94
C ALA A 13 -81.57 21.22 -4.49
N PHE A 14 -81.45 21.51 -3.21
CA PHE A 14 -80.12 21.71 -2.58
C PHE A 14 -79.47 20.35 -2.37
N THR A 15 -78.43 20.00 -3.19
CA THR A 15 -77.57 18.88 -2.93
C THR A 15 -76.47 19.33 -1.95
N VAL A 16 -76.54 18.87 -0.71
CA VAL A 16 -75.47 18.98 0.27
C VAL A 16 -74.40 17.98 -0.14
N ALA A 17 -73.33 18.47 -0.74
CA ALA A 17 -72.08 17.67 -0.97
C ALA A 17 -71.41 17.49 0.39
N THR A 18 -71.57 16.34 1.01
CA THR A 18 -70.70 15.89 2.11
C THR A 18 -69.30 15.58 1.51
N GLY A 19 -68.41 16.57 1.52
CA GLY A 19 -67.01 16.37 1.25
C GLY A 19 -66.44 15.44 2.33
N ALA A 20 -66.14 14.21 1.97
CA ALA A 20 -65.35 13.34 2.79
C ALA A 20 -63.95 13.98 2.92
N PHE A 21 -63.65 14.57 4.04
CA PHE A 21 -62.28 14.91 4.45
C PHE A 21 -61.53 13.58 4.56
N VAL A 22 -60.74 13.24 3.54
CA VAL A 22 -59.67 12.26 3.65
C VAL A 22 -58.59 12.97 4.46
N PRO A 23 -58.33 12.58 5.72
CA PRO A 23 -57.18 13.14 6.42
C PRO A 23 -55.95 12.73 5.62
N SER A 24 -55.26 13.68 5.02
CA SER A 24 -53.90 13.47 4.58
C SER A 24 -53.13 13.03 5.81
N ALA A 25 -52.69 11.76 5.86
CA ALA A 25 -51.81 11.26 6.88
C ALA A 25 -50.48 12.04 6.75
N GLN A 26 -50.42 13.21 7.39
CA GLN A 26 -49.15 13.84 7.68
C GLN A 26 -48.39 12.83 8.53
N ALA A 27 -47.33 12.24 7.95
CA ALA A 27 -46.47 11.35 8.70
C ALA A 27 -45.95 12.14 9.90
N GLU A 28 -46.42 11.80 11.08
CA GLU A 28 -46.06 12.47 12.33
C GLU A 28 -44.57 12.31 12.53
N VAL A 29 -43.81 13.42 12.46
CA VAL A 29 -42.38 13.41 12.67
C VAL A 29 -42.13 13.14 14.14
N THR A 30 -41.80 11.90 14.48
CA THR A 30 -41.49 11.52 15.86
C THR A 30 -40.24 12.24 16.35
N ALA A 31 -40.09 12.44 17.66
CA ALA A 31 -38.89 13.04 18.26
C ALA A 31 -37.60 12.26 17.93
N PHE A 32 -37.73 10.95 17.71
CA PHE A 32 -36.64 10.10 17.22
C PHE A 32 -36.23 10.50 15.79
N LYS A 33 -37.16 10.53 14.84
CA LYS A 33 -36.87 10.88 13.43
C LYS A 33 -36.26 12.27 13.31
N GLN A 34 -36.80 13.23 14.07
CA GLN A 34 -36.28 14.59 14.11
C GLN A 34 -34.82 14.59 14.63
N ALA A 35 -34.54 13.89 15.73
CA ALA A 35 -33.18 13.81 16.29
C ALA A 35 -32.19 13.16 15.34
N VAL A 36 -32.57 12.08 14.64
CA VAL A 36 -31.75 11.44 13.60
C VAL A 36 -31.48 12.42 12.46
N ALA A 37 -32.47 13.13 11.95
CA ALA A 37 -32.31 14.10 10.87
C ALA A 37 -31.39 15.25 11.28
N GLU A 38 -31.56 15.81 12.48
CA GLU A 38 -30.69 16.88 13.04
C GLU A 38 -29.23 16.39 13.20
N ALA A 39 -29.04 15.24 13.83
CA ALA A 39 -27.69 14.70 14.11
C ALA A 39 -26.94 14.28 12.83
N ALA A 40 -27.66 13.84 11.80
CA ALA A 40 -27.10 13.44 10.51
C ALA A 40 -26.95 14.60 9.51
N ALA A 41 -27.47 15.80 9.80
CA ALA A 41 -27.62 16.89 8.84
C ALA A 41 -26.30 17.30 8.12
N ARG A 42 -25.15 17.12 8.78
CA ARG A 42 -23.81 17.43 8.24
C ARG A 42 -23.11 16.24 7.55
N ASP A 43 -23.76 15.08 7.52
CA ASP A 43 -23.24 13.86 6.89
C ASP A 43 -24.25 13.34 5.86
N ALA A 44 -24.04 13.68 4.59
CA ALA A 44 -24.97 13.38 3.51
C ALA A 44 -25.22 11.86 3.33
N ASP A 45 -24.23 11.03 3.62
CA ASP A 45 -24.33 9.57 3.49
C ASP A 45 -25.25 9.00 4.57
N ILE A 46 -25.06 9.41 5.83
CA ILE A 46 -25.91 8.99 6.96
C ILE A 46 -27.31 9.55 6.79
N ALA A 47 -27.44 10.85 6.47
CA ALA A 47 -28.75 11.47 6.25
C ALA A 47 -29.51 10.81 5.09
N GLY A 48 -28.81 10.49 4.01
CA GLY A 48 -29.38 9.75 2.88
C GLY A 48 -29.85 8.35 3.27
N PHE A 49 -29.02 7.59 3.98
CA PHE A 49 -29.37 6.25 4.44
C PHE A 49 -30.65 6.26 5.31
N TYR A 50 -30.69 7.10 6.34
CA TYR A 50 -31.87 7.15 7.21
C TYR A 50 -33.14 7.66 6.50
N ARG A 51 -33.00 8.55 5.54
CA ARG A 51 -34.14 8.97 4.70
C ARG A 51 -34.70 7.79 3.90
N ASP A 52 -33.85 7.01 3.26
CA ASP A 52 -34.27 5.87 2.44
C ASP A 52 -34.87 4.73 3.26
N THR A 53 -34.40 4.57 4.51
CA THR A 53 -34.97 3.58 5.45
C THR A 53 -36.11 4.13 6.29
N ASN A 54 -36.68 5.29 5.91
CA ASN A 54 -37.78 5.95 6.64
C ASN A 54 -37.43 6.17 8.13
N TYR A 55 -36.16 6.45 8.42
CA TYR A 55 -35.62 6.67 9.78
C TYR A 55 -35.85 5.48 10.72
N GLN A 56 -35.86 4.26 10.21
CA GLN A 56 -35.88 3.07 11.07
C GLN A 56 -34.54 2.96 11.85
N PRO A 57 -34.59 2.65 13.14
CA PRO A 57 -33.38 2.40 13.90
C PRO A 57 -32.67 1.13 13.40
N ILE A 58 -31.39 1.09 13.48
CA ILE A 58 -30.53 -0.08 13.17
C ILE A 58 -29.62 -0.45 14.34
N TRP A 59 -29.49 0.46 15.30
CA TRP A 59 -28.62 0.28 16.48
C TRP A 59 -29.40 0.37 17.80
N THR A 60 -30.36 1.29 17.91
CA THR A 60 -31.04 1.64 19.17
C THR A 60 -32.43 1.03 19.30
N GLY A 61 -32.88 0.31 18.29
CA GLY A 61 -34.10 -0.49 18.37
C GLY A 61 -34.00 -1.65 19.36
N THR A 62 -35.14 -2.31 19.58
CA THR A 62 -35.29 -3.36 20.59
C THR A 62 -35.46 -4.76 20.01
N ASP A 63 -35.51 -4.89 18.68
CA ASP A 63 -35.56 -6.19 18.04
C ASP A 63 -34.19 -6.94 18.12
N ALA A 64 -34.23 -8.23 17.84
CA ALA A 64 -33.06 -9.10 17.95
C ALA A 64 -31.93 -8.67 17.01
N ASP A 65 -32.27 -8.16 15.83
CA ASP A 65 -31.27 -7.76 14.81
C ASP A 65 -30.58 -6.46 15.19
N ASP A 66 -31.31 -5.46 15.72
CA ASP A 66 -30.75 -4.21 16.22
C ASP A 66 -29.80 -4.48 17.39
N LEU A 67 -30.20 -5.35 18.31
CA LEU A 67 -29.36 -5.77 19.42
C LEU A 67 -28.08 -6.47 18.93
N ALA A 68 -28.19 -7.37 17.96
CA ALA A 68 -27.05 -8.10 17.39
C ALA A 68 -26.10 -7.14 16.66
N ARG A 69 -26.60 -6.19 15.84
CA ARG A 69 -25.80 -5.17 15.16
C ARG A 69 -25.03 -4.30 16.15
N ARG A 70 -25.72 -3.80 17.19
CA ARG A 70 -25.11 -2.99 18.24
C ARG A 70 -24.01 -3.74 18.99
N GLN A 71 -24.25 -4.98 19.40
CA GLN A 71 -23.27 -5.82 20.10
C GLN A 71 -22.04 -6.10 19.19
N ALA A 72 -22.28 -6.43 17.92
CA ALA A 72 -21.21 -6.68 16.95
C ALA A 72 -20.32 -5.43 16.76
N LEU A 73 -20.92 -4.24 16.65
CA LEU A 73 -20.16 -2.99 16.51
C LEU A 73 -19.35 -2.69 17.77
N LEU A 74 -19.97 -2.72 18.95
CA LEU A 74 -19.26 -2.41 20.20
C LEU A 74 -18.10 -3.38 20.43
N LYS A 75 -18.30 -4.69 20.15
CA LYS A 75 -17.24 -5.69 20.24
C LYS A 75 -16.13 -5.43 19.22
N ALA A 76 -16.47 -5.07 17.99
CA ALA A 76 -15.48 -4.75 16.94
C ALA A 76 -14.62 -3.52 17.30
N ILE A 77 -15.23 -2.48 17.88
CA ILE A 77 -14.51 -1.28 18.34
C ILE A 77 -13.64 -1.61 19.55
N GLU A 78 -14.16 -2.33 20.54
CA GLU A 78 -13.41 -2.74 21.75
C GLU A 78 -12.13 -3.50 21.40
N THR A 79 -12.16 -4.30 20.33
CA THR A 79 -11.03 -5.11 19.87
C THR A 79 -10.34 -4.54 18.62
N ALA A 80 -10.53 -3.26 18.31
CA ALA A 80 -9.95 -2.63 17.12
C ALA A 80 -8.41 -2.69 17.09
N ASP A 81 -7.79 -2.69 18.26
CA ASP A 81 -6.34 -2.81 18.44
C ASP A 81 -5.79 -4.20 18.04
N ASP A 82 -6.61 -5.26 17.98
CA ASP A 82 -6.22 -6.53 17.36
C ASP A 82 -5.77 -6.31 15.91
N HIS A 83 -6.41 -5.37 15.24
CA HIS A 83 -6.06 -4.95 13.89
C HIS A 83 -5.02 -3.81 13.85
N GLY A 84 -4.48 -3.37 14.99
CA GLY A 84 -3.57 -2.23 15.06
C GLY A 84 -4.26 -0.88 14.82
N LEU A 85 -5.55 -0.80 15.11
CA LEU A 85 -6.33 0.44 15.07
C LEU A 85 -6.49 1.01 16.48
N PRO A 86 -6.47 2.34 16.67
CA PRO A 86 -6.61 2.93 18.01
C PRO A 86 -8.07 2.87 18.48
N VAL A 87 -8.33 2.17 19.59
CA VAL A 87 -9.68 2.06 20.18
C VAL A 87 -10.25 3.45 20.51
N ALA A 88 -9.41 4.33 21.08
CA ALA A 88 -9.80 5.70 21.44
C ALA A 88 -10.38 6.53 20.27
N ARG A 89 -9.98 6.23 19.02
CA ARG A 89 -10.49 6.91 17.82
C ARG A 89 -11.98 6.73 17.61
N TYR A 90 -12.56 5.65 18.12
CA TYR A 90 -13.96 5.30 17.96
C TYR A 90 -14.80 5.63 19.19
N ASP A 91 -14.16 6.19 20.24
CA ASP A 91 -14.80 6.74 21.44
C ASP A 91 -15.77 5.74 22.13
N PHE A 92 -15.28 4.51 22.31
CA PHE A 92 -16.08 3.41 22.85
C PHE A 92 -16.81 3.76 24.15
N ASP A 93 -16.10 4.40 25.12
CA ASP A 93 -16.66 4.74 26.42
C ASP A 93 -17.77 5.78 26.31
N ALA A 94 -17.60 6.80 25.45
CA ALA A 94 -18.65 7.80 25.20
C ALA A 94 -19.86 7.19 24.49
N LEU A 95 -19.65 6.32 23.49
CA LEU A 95 -20.74 5.61 22.81
C LEU A 95 -21.54 4.73 23.77
N TYR A 96 -20.82 3.96 24.61
CA TYR A 96 -21.45 3.09 25.60
C TYR A 96 -22.19 3.90 26.66
N GLY A 97 -21.60 4.99 27.16
CA GLY A 97 -22.24 5.93 28.11
C GLY A 97 -23.49 6.59 27.52
N GLN A 98 -23.40 7.05 26.26
CA GLN A 98 -24.54 7.64 25.54
C GLN A 98 -25.70 6.65 25.39
N LEU A 99 -25.42 5.40 25.04
CA LEU A 99 -26.43 4.35 24.93
C LEU A 99 -27.10 4.08 26.26
N ARG A 100 -26.35 4.00 27.36
CA ARG A 100 -26.92 3.78 28.71
C ARG A 100 -27.77 4.92 29.19
N ALA A 101 -27.48 6.16 28.78
CA ALA A 101 -28.24 7.36 29.15
C ALA A 101 -29.44 7.62 28.22
N ALA A 102 -29.59 6.90 27.11
CA ALA A 102 -30.61 7.15 26.11
C ALA A 102 -31.96 6.51 26.49
N HIS A 103 -32.75 7.21 27.32
CA HIS A 103 -34.07 6.75 27.75
C HIS A 103 -35.23 7.48 27.04
N THR A 104 -34.96 8.50 26.23
CA THR A 104 -36.00 9.24 25.48
C THR A 104 -35.86 9.01 23.98
N PRO A 105 -36.95 9.10 23.19
CA PRO A 105 -36.86 8.97 21.74
C PRO A 105 -35.83 9.90 21.10
N ARG A 106 -35.69 11.14 21.60
CA ARG A 106 -34.66 12.08 21.13
C ARG A 106 -33.25 11.58 21.44
N ALA A 107 -32.99 11.12 22.66
CA ALA A 107 -31.68 10.61 23.06
C ALA A 107 -31.31 9.34 22.26
N LEU A 108 -32.24 8.44 22.00
CA LEU A 108 -32.06 7.27 21.15
C LEU A 108 -31.71 7.68 19.71
N GLY A 109 -32.39 8.67 19.13
CA GLY A 109 -32.05 9.17 17.79
C GLY A 109 -30.66 9.79 17.68
N MET A 110 -30.21 10.48 18.74
CA MET A 110 -28.82 10.99 18.79
C MET A 110 -27.80 9.86 18.89
N ALA A 111 -28.04 8.84 19.72
CA ALA A 111 -27.18 7.67 19.87
C ALA A 111 -27.12 6.83 18.57
N GLU A 112 -28.23 6.71 17.86
CA GLU A 112 -28.35 6.04 16.55
C GLU A 112 -27.34 6.58 15.54
N VAL A 113 -27.30 7.91 15.40
CA VAL A 113 -26.36 8.57 14.48
C VAL A 113 -24.91 8.50 14.97
N ALA A 114 -24.69 8.58 16.30
CA ALA A 114 -23.34 8.45 16.86
C ALA A 114 -22.75 7.07 16.56
N LEU A 115 -23.53 5.99 16.74
CA LEU A 115 -23.12 4.62 16.40
C LEU A 115 -22.89 4.46 14.90
N SER A 116 -23.73 5.05 14.04
CA SER A 116 -23.52 5.04 12.60
C SER A 116 -22.20 5.72 12.20
N LYS A 117 -21.87 6.86 12.80
CA LYS A 117 -20.59 7.56 12.57
C LYS A 117 -19.39 6.70 13.00
N ALA A 118 -19.45 6.11 14.19
CA ALA A 118 -18.40 5.23 14.69
C ALA A 118 -18.22 3.99 13.80
N PHE A 119 -19.32 3.35 13.39
CA PHE A 119 -19.30 2.22 12.47
C PHE A 119 -18.64 2.59 11.13
N LEU A 120 -19.05 3.69 10.50
CA LEU A 120 -18.49 4.11 9.21
C LEU A 120 -17.00 4.47 9.31
N SER A 121 -16.58 5.07 10.44
CA SER A 121 -15.17 5.35 10.70
C SER A 121 -14.38 4.05 10.84
N TYR A 122 -14.84 3.12 11.68
CA TYR A 122 -14.22 1.81 11.90
C TYR A 122 -14.14 0.99 10.60
N ALA A 123 -15.27 0.87 9.87
CA ALA A 123 -15.35 0.10 8.63
C ALA A 123 -14.37 0.63 7.57
N ARG A 124 -14.31 1.95 7.40
CA ARG A 124 -13.35 2.60 6.51
C ARG A 124 -11.91 2.30 6.92
N ASP A 125 -11.58 2.55 8.18
CA ASP A 125 -10.21 2.44 8.69
C ASP A 125 -9.70 0.99 8.60
N LEU A 126 -10.56 0.03 8.95
CA LEU A 126 -10.22 -1.39 8.84
C LEU A 126 -10.07 -1.88 7.40
N GLN A 127 -10.93 -1.42 6.49
CA GLN A 127 -10.97 -1.93 5.13
C GLN A 127 -9.98 -1.23 4.19
N THR A 128 -9.77 0.09 4.35
CA THR A 128 -9.02 0.91 3.39
C THR A 128 -7.90 1.75 4.00
N GLY A 129 -7.71 1.65 5.33
CA GLY A 129 -6.68 2.34 6.09
C GLY A 129 -7.13 3.66 6.71
N MET A 130 -6.47 4.00 7.81
CA MET A 130 -6.75 5.21 8.61
C MET A 130 -6.37 6.50 7.87
N PHE A 131 -5.37 6.45 7.00
CA PHE A 131 -4.72 7.61 6.44
C PHE A 131 -5.03 7.83 4.96
N VAL A 132 -4.76 9.05 4.50
CA VAL A 132 -4.55 9.36 3.09
C VAL A 132 -3.05 9.22 2.81
N PRO A 133 -2.60 8.16 2.12
CA PRO A 133 -1.18 7.81 2.03
C PRO A 133 -0.30 8.92 1.49
N THR A 134 -0.81 9.70 0.52
CA THR A 134 -0.10 10.82 -0.13
C THR A 134 0.20 11.99 0.83
N GLN A 135 -0.48 12.09 1.97
CA GLN A 135 -0.26 13.10 2.98
C GLN A 135 0.83 12.72 3.99
N LEU A 136 1.21 11.44 4.07
CA LEU A 136 2.23 10.95 4.99
C LEU A 136 3.66 11.11 4.45
N ASP A 137 3.84 10.84 3.16
CA ASP A 137 5.11 11.01 2.46
C ASP A 137 4.86 11.28 0.99
N ASP A 138 5.52 12.27 0.43
CA ASP A 138 5.37 12.67 -0.97
C ASP A 138 5.87 11.61 -1.98
N GLY A 139 6.62 10.61 -1.53
CA GLY A 139 6.98 9.45 -2.32
C GLY A 139 5.92 8.36 -2.36
N ILE A 140 4.83 8.48 -1.58
CA ILE A 140 3.68 7.57 -1.65
C ILE A 140 2.64 8.18 -2.60
N LYS A 141 2.61 7.71 -3.84
CA LYS A 141 1.70 8.18 -4.91
C LYS A 141 0.54 7.20 -5.12
N ARG A 142 -0.10 6.84 -4.03
CA ARG A 142 -1.15 5.81 -3.99
C ARG A 142 -2.39 6.35 -3.30
N ASP A 143 -3.55 6.14 -3.90
CA ASP A 143 -4.83 6.41 -3.29
C ASP A 143 -5.38 5.16 -2.59
N SER A 144 -5.94 5.33 -1.41
CA SER A 144 -6.68 4.27 -0.74
C SER A 144 -7.93 3.91 -1.55
N PRO A 145 -8.30 2.63 -1.66
CA PRO A 145 -9.47 2.19 -2.41
C PRO A 145 -10.77 2.50 -1.65
N ARG A 146 -11.14 3.79 -1.56
CA ARG A 146 -12.34 4.24 -0.86
C ARG A 146 -13.58 3.50 -1.36
N ARG A 147 -14.40 3.07 -0.42
CA ARG A 147 -15.68 2.41 -0.67
C ARG A 147 -16.82 3.42 -0.49
N ASP A 148 -17.98 3.10 -1.06
CA ASP A 148 -19.20 3.86 -0.80
C ASP A 148 -19.58 3.75 0.67
N ARG A 149 -19.63 4.90 1.36
CA ARG A 149 -19.93 4.97 2.80
C ARG A 149 -21.35 4.52 3.12
N ARG A 150 -22.31 4.88 2.27
CA ARG A 150 -23.71 4.47 2.42
C ARG A 150 -23.87 2.96 2.22
N GLY A 151 -23.09 2.39 1.27
CA GLY A 151 -23.01 0.96 1.03
C GLY A 151 -22.59 0.15 2.25
N TYR A 152 -21.75 0.69 3.14
CA TYR A 152 -21.42 -0.01 4.40
C TYR A 152 -22.65 -0.24 5.27
N LEU A 153 -23.50 0.77 5.46
CA LEU A 153 -24.73 0.66 6.27
C LEU A 153 -25.73 -0.29 5.60
N THR A 154 -25.95 -0.14 4.29
CA THR A 154 -26.87 -0.99 3.53
C THR A 154 -26.44 -2.46 3.56
N ASN A 155 -25.16 -2.73 3.36
CA ASN A 155 -24.62 -4.10 3.38
C ASN A 155 -24.65 -4.72 4.78
N LEU A 156 -24.49 -3.92 5.84
CA LEU A 156 -24.67 -4.39 7.22
C LEU A 156 -26.08 -4.88 7.46
N LEU A 157 -27.10 -4.13 7.01
CA LEU A 157 -28.51 -4.55 7.14
C LEU A 157 -28.82 -5.86 6.41
N ALA A 158 -28.16 -6.09 5.28
CA ALA A 158 -28.35 -7.29 4.46
C ALA A 158 -27.51 -8.50 4.91
N SER A 159 -26.77 -8.39 6.01
CA SER A 159 -25.77 -9.40 6.43
C SER A 159 -25.96 -9.83 7.89
N GLU A 160 -25.44 -11.02 8.24
CA GLU A 160 -25.25 -11.38 9.65
C GLU A 160 -24.20 -10.46 10.27
N PRO A 161 -24.51 -9.71 11.37
CA PRO A 161 -23.68 -8.63 11.86
C PRO A 161 -22.23 -9.00 12.20
N ASN A 162 -22.01 -10.10 12.93
CA ASN A 162 -20.66 -10.52 13.32
C ASN A 162 -19.81 -10.95 12.11
N SER A 163 -20.42 -11.65 11.14
CA SER A 163 -19.73 -12.06 9.91
C SER A 163 -19.38 -10.84 9.05
N TYR A 164 -20.28 -9.86 9.01
CA TYR A 164 -20.02 -8.62 8.28
C TYR A 164 -18.86 -7.84 8.90
N MET A 165 -18.84 -7.63 10.22
CA MET A 165 -17.75 -6.94 10.91
C MET A 165 -16.39 -7.63 10.68
N ARG A 166 -16.33 -8.97 10.82
CA ARG A 166 -15.12 -9.74 10.50
C ARG A 166 -14.72 -9.65 9.02
N GLY A 167 -15.71 -9.50 8.14
CA GLY A 167 -15.52 -9.38 6.70
C GLY A 167 -14.97 -8.05 6.22
N LEU A 168 -14.94 -7.02 7.07
CA LEU A 168 -14.39 -5.71 6.73
C LEU A 168 -12.86 -5.72 6.56
N ALA A 169 -12.16 -6.56 7.34
CA ALA A 169 -10.71 -6.69 7.22
C ALA A 169 -10.28 -7.22 5.84
N PRO A 170 -9.11 -6.80 5.31
CA PRO A 170 -8.58 -7.38 4.09
C PRO A 170 -8.42 -8.90 4.20
N ARG A 171 -8.89 -9.62 3.18
CA ARG A 171 -8.84 -11.09 3.13
C ARG A 171 -7.63 -11.63 2.36
N THR A 172 -6.69 -10.78 2.00
CA THR A 172 -5.48 -11.22 1.33
C THR A 172 -4.69 -12.16 2.23
N PRO A 173 -4.07 -13.23 1.70
CA PRO A 173 -3.22 -14.11 2.48
C PRO A 173 -2.12 -13.36 3.23
N GLU A 174 -1.63 -12.26 2.66
CA GLU A 174 -0.64 -11.37 3.27
C GLU A 174 -1.17 -10.75 4.57
N TYR A 175 -2.33 -10.09 4.52
CA TYR A 175 -2.92 -9.45 5.70
C TYR A 175 -3.20 -10.44 6.83
N VAL A 176 -3.75 -11.61 6.49
CA VAL A 176 -4.07 -12.66 7.47
C VAL A 176 -2.80 -13.17 8.18
N ARG A 177 -1.68 -13.33 7.44
CA ARG A 177 -0.41 -13.76 8.05
C ARG A 177 0.22 -12.66 8.90
N LEU A 178 0.17 -11.39 8.44
CA LEU A 178 0.63 -10.25 9.23
C LEU A 178 -0.18 -10.09 10.53
N PHE A 179 -1.50 -10.27 10.47
CA PHE A 179 -2.36 -10.24 11.66
C PHE A 179 -1.94 -11.31 12.69
N LYS A 180 -1.74 -12.56 12.24
CA LYS A 180 -1.26 -13.65 13.10
C LYS A 180 0.12 -13.34 13.70
N GLU A 181 1.01 -12.76 12.92
CA GLU A 181 2.34 -12.38 13.39
C GLU A 181 2.27 -11.24 14.41
N LYS A 182 1.38 -10.26 14.23
CA LYS A 182 1.11 -9.21 15.22
C LYS A 182 0.75 -9.83 16.58
N MET A 183 -0.23 -10.73 16.60
CA MET A 183 -0.67 -11.41 17.84
C MET A 183 0.48 -12.20 18.47
N ARG A 184 1.28 -12.91 17.66
CA ARG A 184 2.45 -13.66 18.13
C ARG A 184 3.52 -12.76 18.76
N LEU A 185 3.81 -11.62 18.13
CA LEU A 185 4.81 -10.66 18.61
C LEU A 185 4.37 -9.96 19.89
N GLU A 186 3.08 -9.63 20.03
CA GLU A 186 2.51 -9.08 21.27
C GLU A 186 2.68 -10.05 22.45
N HIS A 187 2.28 -11.31 22.24
CA HIS A 187 2.48 -12.34 23.25
C HIS A 187 3.97 -12.52 23.59
N LEU A 188 4.83 -12.54 22.59
CA LEU A 188 6.27 -12.70 22.81
C LEU A 188 6.87 -11.50 23.57
N ALA A 189 6.43 -10.29 23.27
CA ALA A 189 6.91 -9.09 23.95
C ALA A 189 6.54 -9.09 25.44
N THR A 190 5.34 -9.57 25.80
CA THR A 190 4.92 -9.73 27.21
C THR A 190 5.61 -10.89 27.90
N ALA A 191 6.05 -11.92 27.17
CA ALA A 191 6.75 -13.10 27.71
C ALA A 191 8.28 -12.89 27.88
N GLY A 192 8.80 -11.66 27.75
CA GLY A 192 10.23 -11.36 27.92
C GLY A 192 11.06 -11.36 26.64
N GLY A 193 10.44 -11.50 25.48
CA GLY A 193 11.08 -11.36 24.17
C GLY A 193 11.94 -12.56 23.75
N TRP A 194 13.00 -12.29 23.02
CA TRP A 194 13.91 -13.31 22.47
C TRP A 194 15.16 -13.55 23.34
N GLY A 195 15.14 -13.17 24.62
CA GLY A 195 16.28 -13.33 25.51
C GLY A 195 17.38 -12.27 25.33
N SER A 196 18.60 -12.59 25.78
CA SER A 196 19.72 -11.66 25.83
C SER A 196 20.19 -11.22 24.43
N GLU A 197 20.70 -9.98 24.33
CA GLU A 197 21.32 -9.48 23.12
C GLU A 197 22.67 -10.15 22.84
N VAL A 198 23.00 -10.29 21.55
CA VAL A 198 24.33 -10.73 21.11
C VAL A 198 25.30 -9.54 21.19
N LYS A 199 26.21 -9.58 22.15
CA LYS A 199 27.23 -8.53 22.38
C LYS A 199 28.52 -8.89 21.65
N SER A 200 28.55 -8.69 20.34
CA SER A 200 29.75 -8.83 19.50
C SER A 200 29.65 -7.92 18.29
N ARG A 201 30.77 -7.59 17.65
CA ARG A 201 30.78 -6.90 16.35
C ARG A 201 30.74 -7.89 15.18
N LYS A 202 31.31 -9.08 15.39
CA LYS A 202 31.40 -10.13 14.37
C LYS A 202 31.49 -11.48 15.06
N LEU A 203 30.82 -12.49 14.52
CA LEU A 203 30.98 -13.90 14.85
C LEU A 203 31.01 -14.70 13.54
N GLU A 204 31.95 -15.66 13.44
CA GLU A 204 32.15 -16.45 12.22
C GLU A 204 32.43 -17.93 12.54
N PRO A 205 32.34 -18.85 11.54
CA PRO A 205 32.63 -20.26 11.75
C PRO A 205 33.96 -20.51 12.45
N GLY A 206 33.93 -21.35 13.49
CA GLY A 206 35.08 -21.65 14.35
C GLY A 206 35.17 -20.82 15.63
N ASP A 207 34.46 -19.71 15.76
CA ASP A 207 34.39 -18.92 17.00
C ASP A 207 33.75 -19.73 18.13
N ARG A 208 34.12 -19.42 19.37
CA ARG A 208 33.62 -20.08 20.60
C ARG A 208 33.37 -19.06 21.72
N GLY A 209 32.45 -19.42 22.63
CA GLY A 209 32.23 -18.66 23.86
C GLY A 209 30.82 -18.11 24.02
N THR A 210 30.66 -17.23 25.01
CA THR A 210 29.34 -16.73 25.47
C THR A 210 28.58 -15.94 24.38
N ALA A 211 29.27 -15.21 23.51
CA ALA A 211 28.63 -14.49 22.41
C ALA A 211 28.04 -15.45 21.36
N VAL A 212 28.72 -16.61 21.11
CA VAL A 212 28.20 -17.65 20.22
C VAL A 212 26.98 -18.33 20.84
N VAL A 213 26.99 -18.58 22.16
CA VAL A 213 25.81 -19.11 22.89
C VAL A 213 24.64 -18.14 22.76
N ALA A 214 24.85 -16.83 23.00
CA ALA A 214 23.80 -15.82 22.87
C ALA A 214 23.23 -15.76 21.42
N LEU A 215 24.09 -15.90 20.40
CA LEU A 215 23.64 -15.97 19.01
C LEU A 215 22.79 -17.21 18.74
N ARG A 216 23.18 -18.38 19.29
CA ARG A 216 22.40 -19.62 19.19
C ARG A 216 21.05 -19.48 19.87
N ASP A 217 21.01 -18.97 21.09
CA ASP A 217 19.77 -18.81 21.84
C ASP A 217 18.79 -17.88 21.13
N ARG A 218 19.28 -16.79 20.55
CA ARG A 218 18.47 -15.89 19.71
C ARG A 218 17.92 -16.58 18.47
N LEU A 219 18.75 -17.34 17.75
CA LEU A 219 18.29 -18.06 16.55
C LEU A 219 17.32 -19.20 16.90
N VAL A 220 17.46 -19.83 18.06
CA VAL A 220 16.49 -20.79 18.60
C VAL A 220 15.15 -20.08 18.90
N ALA A 221 15.19 -18.95 19.61
CA ALA A 221 13.99 -18.17 19.94
C ALA A 221 13.29 -17.62 18.70
N LEU A 222 14.04 -17.30 17.65
CA LEU A 222 13.53 -16.84 16.35
C LEU A 222 13.07 -18.00 15.44
N GLY A 223 13.33 -19.27 15.80
CA GLY A 223 12.91 -20.46 15.05
C GLY A 223 13.82 -20.87 13.90
N TYR A 224 15.05 -20.33 13.82
CA TYR A 224 16.04 -20.69 12.79
C TYR A 224 16.94 -21.87 13.18
N LEU A 225 17.00 -22.19 14.47
CA LEU A 225 17.90 -23.21 15.01
C LEU A 225 17.18 -24.11 16.01
N GLY A 226 17.50 -25.38 16.03
CA GLY A 226 17.13 -26.31 17.11
C GLY A 226 18.01 -26.09 18.35
N ARG A 227 17.49 -26.46 19.53
CA ARG A 227 18.27 -26.40 20.80
C ARG A 227 19.50 -27.30 20.71
N SER A 228 20.64 -26.80 21.16
CA SER A 228 21.89 -27.56 21.29
C SER A 228 22.74 -27.00 22.42
N ALA A 229 23.60 -27.85 23.02
CA ALA A 229 24.45 -27.49 24.15
C ALA A 229 25.86 -27.02 23.75
N THR A 230 26.15 -26.80 22.45
CA THR A 230 27.48 -26.39 22.00
C THR A 230 27.66 -24.87 22.08
N ALA A 231 28.85 -24.44 22.49
CA ALA A 231 29.26 -23.05 22.46
C ALA A 231 30.13 -22.68 21.23
N GLU A 232 30.16 -23.57 20.24
CA GLU A 232 30.94 -23.41 19.01
C GLU A 232 30.10 -22.88 17.85
N TYR A 233 30.67 -22.02 17.04
CA TYR A 233 30.11 -21.59 15.75
C TYR A 233 30.36 -22.69 14.71
N ASP A 234 29.53 -23.72 14.73
CA ASP A 234 29.59 -24.88 13.85
C ASP A 234 28.82 -24.65 12.53
N SER A 235 28.88 -25.60 11.62
CA SER A 235 28.18 -25.53 10.32
C SER A 235 26.65 -25.51 10.42
N VAL A 236 26.08 -25.96 11.54
CA VAL A 236 24.62 -25.90 11.79
C VAL A 236 24.22 -24.48 12.14
N LEU A 237 25.02 -23.80 12.97
CA LEU A 237 24.82 -22.38 13.27
C LEU A 237 25.03 -21.50 12.04
N GLU A 238 26.05 -21.78 11.23
CA GLU A 238 26.31 -21.07 9.97
C GLU A 238 25.08 -21.11 9.04
N LYS A 239 24.50 -22.28 8.82
CA LYS A 239 23.26 -22.44 8.02
C LYS A 239 22.07 -21.69 8.61
N ALA A 240 21.94 -21.67 9.93
CA ALA A 240 20.88 -20.92 10.60
C ALA A 240 21.06 -19.41 10.42
N VAL A 241 22.32 -18.91 10.50
CA VAL A 241 22.67 -17.51 10.20
C VAL A 241 22.36 -17.17 8.74
N GLN A 242 22.74 -18.02 7.79
CA GLN A 242 22.42 -17.82 6.36
C GLN A 242 20.91 -17.75 6.11
N ALA A 243 20.11 -18.63 6.73
CA ALA A 243 18.66 -18.60 6.63
C ALA A 243 18.08 -17.29 7.21
N PHE A 244 18.57 -16.88 8.39
CA PHE A 244 18.20 -15.61 8.99
C PHE A 244 18.55 -14.41 8.08
N GLN A 245 19.76 -14.39 7.54
CA GLN A 245 20.23 -13.33 6.63
C GLN A 245 19.33 -13.22 5.39
N LEU A 246 18.95 -14.34 4.77
CA LEU A 246 18.04 -14.36 3.61
C LEU A 246 16.68 -13.74 3.95
N ASP A 247 16.09 -14.14 5.09
CA ASP A 247 14.78 -13.64 5.51
C ASP A 247 14.81 -12.17 5.93
N HIS A 248 16.00 -11.63 6.26
CA HIS A 248 16.19 -10.23 6.64
C HIS A 248 16.82 -9.36 5.54
N GLY A 249 17.02 -9.93 4.33
CA GLY A 249 17.54 -9.20 3.16
C GLY A 249 19.01 -8.78 3.29
N LEU A 250 19.76 -9.53 4.08
CA LEU A 250 21.19 -9.38 4.28
C LEU A 250 21.97 -10.25 3.26
N GLU A 251 23.27 -10.08 3.18
CA GLU A 251 24.15 -10.99 2.47
C GLU A 251 24.22 -12.32 3.22
N ALA A 252 23.87 -13.42 2.54
CA ALA A 252 23.78 -14.73 3.16
C ALA A 252 25.12 -15.46 3.10
N ASP A 253 26.14 -14.88 3.73
CA ASP A 253 27.51 -15.39 3.80
C ASP A 253 27.75 -16.33 4.99
N GLY A 254 26.79 -16.41 5.91
CA GLY A 254 26.91 -17.19 7.13
C GLY A 254 27.79 -16.56 8.20
N VAL A 255 28.24 -15.32 8.02
CA VAL A 255 29.00 -14.56 9.01
C VAL A 255 28.08 -13.59 9.72
N ALA A 256 27.95 -13.69 11.04
CA ALA A 256 27.19 -12.75 11.83
C ALA A 256 27.99 -11.44 12.03
N GLY A 257 28.13 -10.64 10.96
CA GLY A 257 28.73 -9.33 10.98
C GLY A 257 27.82 -8.25 11.59
N GLU A 258 28.27 -7.00 11.60
CA GLU A 258 27.55 -5.86 12.21
C GLU A 258 26.09 -5.75 11.77
N SER A 259 25.83 -5.88 10.45
CA SER A 259 24.47 -5.88 9.88
C SER A 259 23.61 -6.99 10.46
N THR A 260 24.14 -8.21 10.52
CA THR A 260 23.42 -9.40 11.03
C THR A 260 23.16 -9.27 12.54
N ILE A 261 24.17 -8.86 13.31
CA ILE A 261 24.02 -8.66 14.75
C ILE A 261 23.00 -7.55 15.08
N SER A 262 23.05 -6.45 14.35
CA SER A 262 22.07 -5.37 14.49
C SER A 262 20.64 -5.87 14.23
N GLU A 263 20.43 -6.67 13.19
CA GLU A 263 19.10 -7.19 12.85
C GLU A 263 18.63 -8.29 13.83
N ILE A 264 19.52 -9.16 14.29
CA ILE A 264 19.15 -10.23 15.25
C ILE A 264 18.83 -9.67 16.63
N ASN A 265 19.39 -8.52 16.98
CA ASN A 265 19.14 -7.82 18.24
C ASN A 265 17.87 -6.95 18.22
N ARG A 266 17.18 -6.81 17.10
CA ARG A 266 15.88 -6.12 17.04
C ARG A 266 14.89 -6.75 18.00
N SER A 267 14.23 -5.92 18.80
CA SER A 267 13.24 -6.38 19.77
C SER A 267 11.94 -6.87 19.11
N PRO A 268 11.13 -7.70 19.79
CA PRO A 268 9.77 -8.02 19.32
C PRO A 268 8.91 -6.79 19.11
N VAL A 269 9.10 -5.77 19.95
CA VAL A 269 8.39 -4.48 19.85
C VAL A 269 8.74 -3.75 18.54
N ASP A 270 10.01 -3.75 18.12
CA ASP A 270 10.39 -3.12 16.84
C ASP A 270 9.83 -3.88 15.63
N ARG A 271 9.80 -5.21 15.70
CA ARG A 271 9.15 -6.05 14.67
C ARG A 271 7.64 -5.82 14.63
N LEU A 272 7.01 -5.70 15.80
CA LEU A 272 5.59 -5.40 15.92
C LEU A 272 5.22 -4.08 15.23
N LYS A 273 6.00 -3.01 15.45
CA LYS A 273 5.83 -1.73 14.73
C LYS A 273 5.85 -1.92 13.21
N SER A 274 6.84 -2.67 12.71
CA SER A 274 6.96 -2.94 11.26
C SER A 274 5.76 -3.74 10.73
N VAL A 275 5.27 -4.72 11.49
CA VAL A 275 4.10 -5.53 11.13
C VAL A 275 2.83 -4.67 11.12
N MET A 276 2.61 -3.82 12.11
CA MET A 276 1.44 -2.94 12.19
C MET A 276 1.41 -1.93 11.04
N VAL A 277 2.56 -1.34 10.69
CA VAL A 277 2.69 -0.48 9.50
C VAL A 277 2.42 -1.27 8.21
N ALA A 278 2.90 -2.51 8.11
CA ALA A 278 2.63 -3.37 6.96
C ALA A 278 1.13 -3.70 6.83
N MET A 279 0.42 -3.92 7.96
CA MET A 279 -1.03 -4.12 7.95
C MET A 279 -1.78 -2.87 7.46
N GLU A 280 -1.36 -1.67 7.88
CA GLU A 280 -1.94 -0.42 7.37
C GLU A 280 -1.71 -0.27 5.86
N ARG A 281 -0.50 -0.58 5.37
CA ARG A 281 -0.18 -0.55 3.93
C ARG A 281 -0.99 -1.58 3.12
N GLU A 282 -1.30 -2.75 3.69
CA GLU A 282 -2.17 -3.75 3.05
C GLU A 282 -3.60 -3.25 2.86
N ARG A 283 -4.11 -2.44 3.79
CA ARG A 283 -5.43 -1.80 3.66
C ARG A 283 -5.46 -0.84 2.47
N TRP A 284 -4.37 -0.08 2.23
CA TRP A 284 -4.26 0.80 1.05
C TRP A 284 -4.22 0.03 -0.28
N LEU A 285 -3.84 -1.24 -0.22
CA LEU A 285 -3.75 -2.17 -1.35
C LEU A 285 -4.94 -3.13 -1.45
N ASN A 286 -5.99 -2.93 -0.64
CA ASN A 286 -7.15 -3.81 -0.58
C ASN A 286 -8.05 -3.69 -1.82
N LYS A 287 -7.48 -4.03 -2.98
CA LYS A 287 -8.13 -4.14 -4.29
C LYS A 287 -7.45 -5.27 -5.09
N PRO A 288 -8.14 -5.84 -6.09
CA PRO A 288 -7.54 -6.84 -6.97
C PRO A 288 -6.24 -6.32 -7.62
N ARG A 289 -5.18 -7.12 -7.55
CA ARG A 289 -3.85 -6.77 -8.12
C ARG A 289 -3.68 -7.24 -9.56
N GLY A 290 -4.63 -8.05 -10.05
CA GLY A 290 -4.54 -8.78 -11.32
C GLY A 290 -3.98 -10.19 -11.12
N GLU A 291 -4.52 -11.16 -11.86
CA GLU A 291 -4.08 -12.55 -11.83
C GLU A 291 -2.60 -12.70 -12.18
N ARG A 292 -2.15 -11.89 -13.14
CA ARG A 292 -0.73 -11.71 -13.46
C ARG A 292 -0.35 -10.25 -13.25
N HIS A 293 0.70 -10.00 -12.47
CA HIS A 293 1.20 -8.65 -12.22
C HIS A 293 2.69 -8.63 -11.93
N VAL A 294 3.31 -7.47 -12.12
CA VAL A 294 4.68 -7.20 -11.69
C VAL A 294 4.63 -6.55 -10.31
N LEU A 295 5.35 -7.10 -9.36
CA LEU A 295 5.46 -6.58 -8.00
C LEU A 295 6.92 -6.20 -7.72
N VAL A 296 7.17 -4.92 -7.44
CA VAL A 296 8.49 -4.42 -7.04
C VAL A 296 8.42 -3.94 -5.60
N ASN A 297 9.08 -4.64 -4.67
CA ASN A 297 9.22 -4.13 -3.30
C ASN A 297 10.55 -3.36 -3.18
N LEU A 298 10.44 -2.06 -2.93
CA LEU A 298 11.59 -1.15 -2.89
C LEU A 298 12.56 -1.46 -1.75
N THR A 299 12.06 -1.96 -0.62
CA THR A 299 12.89 -2.31 0.55
C THR A 299 13.59 -3.64 0.41
N ASP A 300 13.01 -4.56 -0.39
CA ASP A 300 13.52 -5.89 -0.66
C ASP A 300 14.50 -5.91 -1.86
N PHE A 301 14.51 -4.83 -2.64
CA PHE A 301 15.32 -4.71 -3.86
C PHE A 301 15.12 -5.88 -4.82
N HIS A 302 13.88 -6.32 -5.00
CA HIS A 302 13.49 -7.36 -5.96
C HIS A 302 12.27 -6.93 -6.78
N ALA A 303 12.29 -7.33 -8.04
CA ALA A 303 11.13 -7.32 -8.93
C ALA A 303 10.69 -8.77 -9.17
N ARG A 304 9.38 -9.00 -9.12
CA ARG A 304 8.74 -10.32 -9.27
C ARG A 304 7.66 -10.25 -10.34
N ILE A 305 7.48 -11.33 -11.11
CA ILE A 305 6.25 -11.61 -11.81
C ILE A 305 5.46 -12.58 -10.95
N VAL A 306 4.22 -12.26 -10.69
CA VAL A 306 3.30 -13.05 -9.87
C VAL A 306 2.16 -13.50 -10.77
N ASP A 307 1.91 -14.79 -10.84
CA ASP A 307 0.81 -15.43 -11.56
C ASP A 307 -0.06 -16.18 -10.54
N ASN A 308 -1.33 -15.80 -10.40
CA ASN A 308 -2.27 -16.44 -9.46
C ASN A 308 -1.67 -16.61 -8.05
N ASP A 309 -1.18 -15.51 -7.48
CA ASP A 309 -0.53 -15.42 -6.17
C ASP A 309 0.77 -16.26 -6.02
N ARG A 310 1.33 -16.77 -7.10
CA ARG A 310 2.61 -17.50 -7.11
C ARG A 310 3.68 -16.67 -7.82
N VAL A 311 4.85 -16.55 -7.21
CA VAL A 311 6.01 -15.94 -7.86
C VAL A 311 6.55 -16.89 -8.93
N THR A 312 6.41 -16.53 -10.19
CA THR A 312 6.89 -17.30 -11.35
C THR A 312 8.22 -16.81 -11.90
N PHE A 313 8.58 -15.56 -11.59
CA PHE A 313 9.90 -14.98 -11.90
C PHE A 313 10.33 -14.01 -10.81
N MET A 314 11.63 -13.98 -10.50
CA MET A 314 12.20 -13.03 -9.56
C MET A 314 13.60 -12.59 -10.01
N THR A 315 13.90 -11.31 -9.84
CA THR A 315 15.22 -10.72 -10.11
C THR A 315 15.57 -9.65 -9.08
N ARG A 316 16.86 -9.52 -8.77
CA ARG A 316 17.35 -8.37 -7.97
C ARG A 316 17.11 -7.07 -8.73
N SER A 317 16.86 -6.00 -7.98
CA SER A 317 16.69 -4.66 -8.53
C SER A 317 17.56 -3.63 -7.80
N VAL A 318 17.88 -2.55 -8.51
CA VAL A 318 18.48 -1.33 -7.95
C VAL A 318 17.44 -0.23 -8.05
N VAL A 319 17.11 0.39 -6.91
CA VAL A 319 16.10 1.44 -6.78
C VAL A 319 16.74 2.82 -6.58
N GLY A 320 15.95 3.85 -6.46
CA GLY A 320 16.39 5.23 -6.25
C GLY A 320 17.23 5.42 -4.99
N LYS A 321 18.21 6.35 -5.04
CA LYS A 321 19.01 6.75 -3.87
C LYS A 321 18.09 7.31 -2.77
N ASN A 322 18.50 7.16 -1.51
CA ASN A 322 17.82 7.80 -0.39
C ASN A 322 18.14 9.31 -0.33
N ARG A 323 17.71 10.02 -1.36
CA ARG A 323 17.77 11.46 -1.50
C ARG A 323 16.43 11.92 -2.06
N HIS A 324 15.88 13.01 -1.55
CA HIS A 324 14.50 13.45 -1.78
C HIS A 324 14.07 13.37 -3.27
N ASP A 325 14.87 13.91 -4.18
CA ASP A 325 14.59 13.98 -5.63
C ASP A 325 14.97 12.70 -6.42
N HIS A 326 15.47 11.65 -5.74
CA HIS A 326 15.94 10.41 -6.35
C HIS A 326 15.21 9.16 -5.85
N ARG A 327 14.43 9.24 -4.77
CA ARG A 327 13.69 8.10 -4.21
C ARG A 327 12.69 7.56 -5.23
N SER A 328 12.63 6.25 -5.40
CA SER A 328 11.58 5.62 -6.19
C SER A 328 10.23 5.82 -5.50
N PRO A 329 9.19 6.32 -6.20
CA PRO A 329 7.84 6.46 -5.64
C PRO A 329 7.12 5.11 -5.55
N GLU A 330 6.11 5.08 -4.68
CA GLU A 330 5.15 3.96 -4.58
C GLU A 330 3.89 4.29 -5.36
N PHE A 331 3.55 3.48 -6.35
CA PHE A 331 2.34 3.62 -7.14
C PHE A 331 2.01 2.32 -7.87
N SER A 332 0.86 2.28 -8.51
CA SER A 332 0.45 1.20 -9.42
C SER A 332 0.13 1.78 -10.78
N ASP A 333 0.51 1.05 -11.82
CA ASP A 333 0.26 1.40 -13.21
C ASP A 333 0.16 0.13 -14.06
N VAL A 334 0.11 0.26 -15.38
CA VAL A 334 0.00 -0.85 -16.31
C VAL A 334 1.17 -0.82 -17.28
N MET A 335 1.94 -1.91 -17.35
CA MET A 335 3.03 -2.08 -18.32
C MET A 335 2.43 -2.45 -19.68
N GLU A 336 2.67 -1.61 -20.66
CA GLU A 336 2.08 -1.70 -22.00
C GLU A 336 3.05 -2.26 -23.04
N HIS A 337 4.33 -1.92 -22.92
CA HIS A 337 5.33 -2.32 -23.91
C HIS A 337 6.73 -2.39 -23.33
N MET A 338 7.64 -3.03 -24.06
CA MET A 338 9.06 -2.93 -23.86
C MET A 338 9.73 -2.25 -25.05
N VAL A 339 10.90 -1.66 -24.82
CA VAL A 339 11.74 -1.09 -25.90
C VAL A 339 13.09 -1.80 -25.89
N ILE A 340 13.41 -2.51 -26.95
CA ILE A 340 14.69 -3.18 -27.18
C ILE A 340 15.63 -2.20 -27.88
N ASN A 341 16.90 -2.17 -27.51
CA ASN A 341 17.88 -1.17 -27.94
C ASN A 341 17.41 0.27 -27.66
N PRO A 342 17.09 0.65 -26.40
CA PRO A 342 16.51 1.94 -26.11
C PRO A 342 17.50 3.09 -26.32
N THR A 343 17.02 4.20 -26.86
CA THR A 343 17.64 5.50 -26.70
C THR A 343 17.31 6.03 -25.29
N TRP A 344 18.30 6.51 -24.56
CA TRP A 344 18.06 7.21 -23.32
C TRP A 344 17.88 8.70 -23.57
N ASN A 345 16.64 9.17 -23.44
CA ASN A 345 16.36 10.59 -23.34
C ASN A 345 16.64 11.02 -21.91
N VAL A 346 17.67 11.82 -21.71
CA VAL A 346 18.13 12.22 -20.36
C VAL A 346 17.08 13.14 -19.74
N PRO A 347 16.53 12.80 -18.56
CA PRO A 347 15.58 13.68 -17.87
C PRO A 347 16.16 15.09 -17.66
N ARG A 348 15.30 16.10 -17.77
CA ARG A 348 15.71 17.51 -17.64
C ARG A 348 16.49 17.79 -16.37
N SER A 349 16.08 17.20 -15.25
CA SER A 349 16.77 17.34 -13.96
C SER A 349 18.20 16.83 -14.01
N ILE A 350 18.47 15.70 -14.65
CA ILE A 350 19.82 15.13 -14.80
C ILE A 350 20.63 15.99 -15.79
N ALA A 351 20.02 16.35 -16.93
CA ALA A 351 20.66 17.17 -17.95
C ALA A 351 21.17 18.50 -17.36
N THR A 352 20.36 19.16 -16.53
CA THR A 352 20.69 20.51 -16.04
C THR A 352 21.44 20.51 -14.69
N LYS A 353 21.19 19.54 -13.80
CA LYS A 353 21.82 19.50 -12.48
C LYS A 353 23.13 18.72 -12.47
N GLU A 354 23.33 17.79 -13.40
CA GLU A 354 24.53 16.92 -13.44
C GLU A 354 25.37 17.16 -14.69
N TYR A 355 24.79 17.10 -15.88
CA TYR A 355 25.58 17.21 -17.10
C TYR A 355 25.93 18.64 -17.49
N LEU A 356 25.05 19.62 -17.33
CA LEU A 356 25.36 21.01 -17.62
C LEU A 356 26.59 21.51 -16.83
N PRO A 357 26.74 21.29 -15.51
CA PRO A 357 27.97 21.68 -14.79
C PRO A 357 29.22 20.96 -15.29
N MET A 358 29.11 19.75 -15.83
CA MET A 358 30.24 19.05 -16.45
C MET A 358 30.60 19.68 -17.79
N LEU A 359 29.61 20.01 -18.62
CA LEU A 359 29.78 20.66 -19.91
C LEU A 359 30.33 22.08 -19.79
N GLN A 360 29.95 22.82 -18.74
CA GLN A 360 30.50 24.16 -18.42
C GLN A 360 32.01 24.10 -18.11
N ARG A 361 32.48 23.04 -17.45
CA ARG A 361 33.89 22.83 -17.15
C ARG A 361 34.68 22.29 -18.35
N ASN A 362 34.08 21.38 -19.10
CA ASN A 362 34.66 20.78 -20.29
C ASN A 362 33.53 20.38 -21.27
N PRO A 363 33.37 21.05 -22.40
CA PRO A 363 32.37 20.72 -23.43
C PRO A 363 32.39 19.27 -23.88
N ASN A 364 33.54 18.59 -23.76
CA ASN A 364 33.73 17.20 -24.17
C ASN A 364 33.61 16.19 -23.03
N ALA A 365 33.28 16.61 -21.81
CA ALA A 365 33.21 15.74 -20.62
C ALA A 365 32.30 14.50 -20.79
N VAL A 366 31.22 14.64 -21.54
CA VAL A 366 30.23 13.57 -21.81
C VAL A 366 30.01 13.41 -23.31
N SER A 367 31.09 13.23 -24.06
CA SER A 367 31.11 13.16 -25.55
C SER A 367 30.26 12.02 -26.12
N TYR A 368 30.02 10.96 -25.35
CA TYR A 368 29.15 9.83 -25.72
C TYR A 368 27.64 10.18 -25.73
N LEU A 369 27.26 11.34 -25.21
CA LEU A 369 25.88 11.87 -25.26
C LEU A 369 25.74 12.84 -26.45
N LYS A 370 24.62 12.81 -27.12
CA LYS A 370 24.25 13.76 -28.19
C LYS A 370 23.47 14.93 -27.60
N LEU A 371 23.85 16.15 -27.98
CA LEU A 371 23.05 17.35 -27.72
C LEU A 371 22.08 17.54 -28.89
N ILE A 372 20.83 17.80 -28.58
CA ILE A 372 19.75 17.92 -29.58
C ILE A 372 19.10 19.29 -29.41
N ASP A 373 18.99 20.06 -30.48
CA ASP A 373 18.28 21.35 -30.47
C ASP A 373 16.76 21.18 -30.48
N GLY A 374 16.02 22.28 -30.32
CA GLY A 374 14.57 22.28 -30.36
C GLY A 374 13.93 21.88 -31.71
N ARG A 375 14.77 21.69 -32.76
CA ARG A 375 14.37 21.18 -34.08
C ARG A 375 14.74 19.71 -34.30
N GLY A 376 15.25 19.03 -33.23
CA GLY A 376 15.67 17.63 -33.30
C GLY A 376 17.04 17.38 -33.97
N ARG A 377 17.85 18.39 -34.23
CA ARG A 377 19.15 18.25 -34.88
C ARG A 377 20.27 18.08 -33.85
N VAL A 378 21.26 17.29 -34.22
CA VAL A 378 22.46 17.14 -33.40
C VAL A 378 23.27 18.43 -33.42
N VAL A 379 23.60 18.95 -32.23
CA VAL A 379 24.36 20.19 -32.04
C VAL A 379 25.83 19.89 -31.93
N ASN A 380 26.66 20.63 -32.67
CA ASN A 380 28.11 20.61 -32.47
C ASN A 380 28.45 21.29 -31.14
N ARG A 381 28.83 20.50 -30.14
CA ARG A 381 29.14 21.00 -28.79
C ARG A 381 30.31 21.96 -28.72
N GLY A 382 31.28 21.88 -29.68
CA GLY A 382 32.41 22.80 -29.76
C GLY A 382 32.02 24.22 -30.19
N ALA A 383 30.81 24.38 -30.77
CA ALA A 383 30.23 25.69 -31.13
C ALA A 383 29.32 26.28 -30.04
N VAL A 384 29.25 25.66 -28.84
CA VAL A 384 28.35 26.07 -27.75
C VAL A 384 29.18 26.55 -26.55
N ASP A 385 28.95 27.79 -26.13
CA ASP A 385 29.44 28.27 -24.83
C ASP A 385 28.43 27.87 -23.73
N PHE A 386 28.73 26.77 -23.03
CA PHE A 386 27.87 26.26 -21.96
C PHE A 386 27.82 27.15 -20.73
N THR A 387 28.75 28.08 -20.55
CA THR A 387 28.76 29.00 -19.39
C THR A 387 27.60 30.01 -19.43
N GLN A 388 27.01 30.23 -20.60
CA GLN A 388 25.85 31.09 -20.80
C GLN A 388 24.54 30.46 -20.29
N PHE A 389 24.54 29.19 -19.92
CA PHE A 389 23.32 28.47 -19.54
C PHE A 389 23.25 28.18 -18.06
N SER A 390 22.04 28.12 -17.56
CA SER A 390 21.66 27.72 -16.21
C SER A 390 20.64 26.58 -16.27
N THR A 391 20.25 26.08 -15.11
CA THR A 391 19.18 25.07 -15.01
C THR A 391 17.85 25.53 -15.62
N ARG A 392 17.62 26.85 -15.70
CA ARG A 392 16.36 27.44 -16.20
C ARG A 392 16.33 27.60 -17.71
N ASN A 393 17.45 27.96 -18.33
CA ASN A 393 17.52 28.36 -19.73
C ASN A 393 18.36 27.45 -20.63
N PHE A 394 18.79 26.25 -20.16
CA PHE A 394 19.52 25.28 -20.99
C PHE A 394 18.62 24.79 -22.12
N PRO A 395 18.92 25.06 -23.43
CA PRO A 395 17.95 24.88 -24.51
C PRO A 395 18.01 23.48 -25.14
N PHE A 396 18.97 22.65 -24.76
CA PHE A 396 19.23 21.37 -25.43
C PHE A 396 18.63 20.20 -24.68
N ASP A 397 18.12 19.23 -25.45
CA ASP A 397 17.91 17.87 -24.96
C ASP A 397 19.23 17.09 -25.03
N ILE A 398 19.39 16.16 -24.12
CA ILE A 398 20.55 15.24 -24.10
C ILE A 398 20.04 13.83 -24.38
N LYS A 399 20.66 13.12 -25.34
CA LYS A 399 20.30 11.75 -25.70
C LYS A 399 21.52 10.85 -25.73
N GLN A 400 21.35 9.61 -25.25
CA GLN A 400 22.32 8.54 -25.44
C GLN A 400 21.76 7.53 -26.45
N PRO A 401 22.43 7.28 -27.57
CA PRO A 401 21.98 6.30 -28.55
C PRO A 401 22.02 4.88 -27.99
N PRO A 402 21.33 3.91 -28.65
CA PRO A 402 21.40 2.50 -28.32
C PRO A 402 22.84 1.98 -28.26
N GLY A 403 23.09 0.98 -27.41
CA GLY A 403 24.37 0.29 -27.30
C GLY A 403 24.66 -0.24 -25.89
N ALA A 404 25.67 -1.10 -25.79
CA ALA A 404 26.00 -1.81 -24.54
C ALA A 404 26.37 -0.88 -23.36
N ARG A 405 26.83 0.36 -23.65
CA ARG A 405 27.16 1.37 -22.63
C ARG A 405 26.01 2.35 -22.35
N ASN A 406 24.83 2.15 -22.96
CA ASN A 406 23.67 2.99 -22.69
C ASN A 406 23.26 2.85 -21.20
N ALA A 407 22.93 3.94 -20.54
CA ALA A 407 22.54 3.94 -19.11
C ALA A 407 21.30 3.07 -18.84
N LEU A 408 20.42 2.90 -19.83
CA LEU A 408 19.24 2.03 -19.77
C LEU A 408 19.54 0.57 -20.17
N GLY A 409 20.82 0.25 -20.48
CA GLY A 409 21.19 -1.05 -21.01
C GLY A 409 20.55 -1.33 -22.38
N LEU A 410 20.15 -2.58 -22.61
CA LEU A 410 19.66 -3.08 -23.89
C LEU A 410 18.14 -3.24 -23.97
N VAL A 411 17.44 -3.05 -22.86
CA VAL A 411 15.97 -3.12 -22.81
C VAL A 411 15.39 -2.28 -21.68
N LYS A 412 14.26 -1.62 -21.93
CA LYS A 412 13.43 -0.95 -20.93
C LYS A 412 11.99 -1.42 -21.03
N PHE A 413 11.25 -1.39 -19.91
CA PHE A 413 9.87 -1.85 -19.79
C PHE A 413 9.02 -0.68 -19.34
N MET A 414 8.04 -0.32 -20.17
CA MET A 414 7.32 0.93 -20.07
C MET A 414 5.90 0.75 -19.52
N PHE A 415 5.60 1.47 -18.49
CA PHE A 415 4.27 1.75 -17.95
C PHE A 415 4.13 3.27 -17.85
N PRO A 416 3.55 3.92 -18.90
CA PRO A 416 3.54 5.37 -19.02
C PRO A 416 2.87 6.03 -17.82
N ASN A 417 3.63 6.85 -17.09
CA ASN A 417 3.17 7.49 -15.86
C ASN A 417 3.76 8.89 -15.71
N ARG A 418 3.07 9.74 -14.94
CA ARG A 418 3.50 11.13 -14.67
C ARG A 418 4.79 11.26 -13.86
N HIS A 419 5.33 10.15 -13.34
CA HIS A 419 6.54 10.14 -12.51
C HIS A 419 7.79 9.80 -13.31
N ASN A 420 7.68 9.45 -14.59
CA ASN A 420 8.77 9.01 -15.47
C ASN A 420 9.56 7.82 -14.90
N ILE A 421 8.88 6.89 -14.25
CA ILE A 421 9.44 5.66 -13.69
C ILE A 421 9.21 4.50 -14.65
N TYR A 422 10.23 3.70 -14.86
CA TYR A 422 10.19 2.48 -15.66
C TYR A 422 11.20 1.46 -15.12
N LEU A 423 11.07 0.19 -15.55
CA LEU A 423 12.05 -0.84 -15.28
C LEU A 423 13.02 -0.91 -16.46
N HIS A 424 14.30 -1.20 -16.23
CA HIS A 424 15.28 -1.26 -17.33
C HIS A 424 16.52 -2.08 -16.98
N ASP A 425 17.27 -2.43 -18.01
CA ASP A 425 18.62 -2.97 -17.93
C ASP A 425 19.63 -1.88 -17.51
N THR A 426 20.89 -2.26 -17.26
CA THR A 426 21.97 -1.34 -16.91
C THR A 426 23.33 -1.97 -17.18
N PRO A 427 24.34 -1.19 -17.62
CA PRO A 427 25.73 -1.66 -17.67
C PRO A 427 26.37 -1.79 -16.26
N SER A 428 25.80 -1.13 -15.23
CA SER A 428 26.35 -1.13 -13.86
C SER A 428 25.97 -2.40 -13.09
N LYS A 429 26.40 -3.57 -13.56
CA LYS A 429 26.01 -4.88 -13.01
C LYS A 429 26.56 -5.15 -11.60
N SER A 430 27.70 -4.58 -11.22
CA SER A 430 28.31 -4.75 -9.88
C SER A 430 27.44 -4.22 -8.74
N LEU A 431 26.50 -3.30 -9.01
CA LEU A 431 25.59 -2.77 -8.01
C LEU A 431 24.62 -3.82 -7.46
N PHE A 432 24.35 -4.88 -8.20
CA PHE A 432 23.45 -5.96 -7.76
C PHE A 432 24.06 -6.87 -6.68
N ALA A 433 25.38 -6.82 -6.49
CA ALA A 433 26.07 -7.53 -5.41
C ALA A 433 25.96 -6.81 -4.06
N ARG A 434 25.55 -5.54 -4.05
CA ARG A 434 25.43 -4.77 -2.81
C ARG A 434 24.20 -5.22 -2.00
N GLU A 435 24.32 -5.20 -0.68
CA GLU A 435 23.22 -5.47 0.25
C GLU A 435 22.14 -4.40 0.11
N VAL A 436 22.49 -3.12 0.27
CA VAL A 436 21.58 -1.99 0.01
C VAL A 436 21.75 -1.55 -1.44
N ARG A 437 20.69 -1.67 -2.24
CA ARG A 437 20.71 -1.39 -3.68
C ARG A 437 19.93 -0.12 -4.04
N ALA A 438 20.20 0.98 -3.35
CA ALA A 438 19.56 2.29 -3.53
C ALA A 438 20.53 3.26 -4.22
N PHE A 439 20.67 3.19 -5.57
CA PHE A 439 21.69 3.92 -6.33
C PHE A 439 21.16 4.68 -7.56
N SER A 440 19.91 4.45 -8.00
CA SER A 440 19.36 5.09 -9.21
C SER A 440 18.80 6.50 -8.92
N HIS A 441 18.30 7.15 -9.96
CA HIS A 441 17.58 8.43 -9.90
C HIS A 441 16.05 8.26 -9.83
N GLY A 442 15.58 7.09 -9.37
CA GLY A 442 14.17 6.77 -9.20
C GLY A 442 13.70 5.58 -10.04
N CYS A 443 14.19 5.40 -11.27
CA CYS A 443 13.90 4.21 -12.09
C CYS A 443 14.49 2.94 -11.47
N ILE A 444 13.98 1.80 -11.89
CA ILE A 444 14.28 0.50 -11.31
C ILE A 444 15.11 -0.33 -12.29
N ARG A 445 16.38 -0.63 -11.92
CA ARG A 445 17.28 -1.46 -12.71
C ARG A 445 17.08 -2.92 -12.37
N LEU A 446 17.07 -3.80 -13.38
CA LEU A 446 16.93 -5.24 -13.22
C LEU A 446 18.26 -5.96 -13.44
N GLN A 447 18.56 -6.97 -12.61
CA GLN A 447 19.73 -7.82 -12.76
C GLN A 447 19.60 -8.77 -13.96
N LYS A 448 18.42 -9.37 -14.14
CA LYS A 448 18.07 -10.32 -15.18
C LYS A 448 17.00 -9.74 -16.13
N PRO A 449 17.31 -8.66 -16.87
CA PRO A 449 16.32 -7.96 -17.69
C PRO A 449 15.89 -8.76 -18.91
N PHE A 450 16.75 -9.62 -19.47
CA PHE A 450 16.43 -10.44 -20.64
C PHE A 450 15.46 -11.56 -20.26
N GLU A 451 15.72 -12.26 -19.17
CA GLU A 451 14.84 -13.31 -18.65
C GLU A 451 13.47 -12.71 -18.24
N PHE A 452 13.47 -11.47 -17.72
CA PHE A 452 12.23 -10.75 -17.48
C PHE A 452 11.48 -10.48 -18.78
N ALA A 453 12.18 -10.04 -19.85
CA ALA A 453 11.58 -9.85 -21.18
C ALA A 453 11.02 -11.16 -21.74
N TYR A 454 11.77 -12.28 -21.63
CA TYR A 454 11.28 -13.59 -22.11
C TYR A 454 10.03 -14.04 -21.37
N ALA A 455 9.98 -13.84 -20.05
CA ALA A 455 8.80 -14.16 -19.25
C ALA A 455 7.56 -13.32 -19.64
N LEU A 456 7.75 -12.08 -20.06
CA LEU A 456 6.66 -11.24 -20.59
C LEU A 456 6.22 -11.72 -21.97
N LEU A 457 7.16 -11.94 -22.89
CA LEU A 457 6.92 -12.33 -24.28
C LEU A 457 6.33 -13.73 -24.41
N ALA A 458 6.56 -14.63 -23.44
CA ALA A 458 6.03 -16.01 -23.45
C ALA A 458 4.51 -16.11 -23.54
N ARG A 459 3.78 -15.01 -23.41
CA ARG A 459 2.33 -14.95 -23.58
C ARG A 459 1.89 -14.63 -25.02
N GLN A 460 2.82 -14.23 -25.88
CA GLN A 460 2.55 -13.76 -27.24
C GLN A 460 3.49 -14.33 -28.31
N GLU A 461 4.65 -14.85 -27.92
CA GLU A 461 5.65 -15.39 -28.82
C GLU A 461 5.88 -16.88 -28.54
N SER A 462 5.94 -17.68 -29.58
CA SER A 462 6.26 -19.11 -29.48
C SER A 462 7.74 -19.36 -29.13
N ASP A 463 8.65 -18.47 -29.59
CA ASP A 463 10.05 -18.45 -29.20
C ASP A 463 10.42 -17.04 -28.68
N PRO A 464 10.11 -16.74 -27.39
CA PRO A 464 10.39 -15.42 -26.79
C PRO A 464 11.86 -15.03 -26.83
N LYS A 465 12.75 -16.00 -26.66
CA LYS A 465 14.20 -15.78 -26.66
C LYS A 465 14.72 -15.48 -28.05
N GLY A 466 14.35 -16.28 -29.05
CA GLY A 466 14.71 -16.06 -30.45
C GLY A 466 14.20 -14.73 -30.96
N PHE A 467 12.94 -14.40 -30.70
CA PHE A 467 12.34 -13.10 -31.04
C PHE A 467 13.10 -11.93 -30.42
N PHE A 468 13.38 -11.98 -29.12
CA PHE A 468 14.11 -10.93 -28.43
C PHE A 468 15.51 -10.71 -29.01
N HIS A 469 16.27 -11.79 -29.22
CA HIS A 469 17.65 -11.72 -29.72
C HIS A 469 17.74 -11.31 -31.19
N SER A 470 16.78 -11.72 -32.04
CA SER A 470 16.73 -11.27 -33.43
C SER A 470 16.49 -9.76 -33.50
N THR A 471 15.56 -9.25 -32.68
CA THR A 471 15.31 -7.80 -32.57
C THR A 471 16.53 -7.05 -32.02
N LEU A 472 17.16 -7.58 -30.96
CA LEU A 472 18.34 -7.00 -30.33
C LEU A 472 19.50 -6.85 -31.33
N LYS A 473 19.73 -7.87 -32.18
CA LYS A 473 20.81 -7.87 -33.21
C LYS A 473 20.66 -6.76 -34.25
N THR A 474 19.47 -6.20 -34.43
CA THR A 474 19.27 -5.09 -35.37
C THR A 474 19.99 -3.82 -34.95
N GLY A 475 20.32 -3.67 -33.66
CA GLY A 475 20.89 -2.46 -33.08
C GLY A 475 19.96 -1.24 -33.10
N ARG A 476 18.77 -1.38 -33.65
CA ARG A 476 17.78 -0.28 -33.78
C ARG A 476 16.83 -0.28 -32.59
N GLU A 477 16.49 0.90 -32.12
CA GLU A 477 15.42 1.07 -31.12
C GLU A 477 14.11 0.49 -31.66
N THR A 478 13.55 -0.48 -30.95
CA THR A 478 12.35 -1.20 -31.36
C THR A 478 11.38 -1.31 -30.19
N GLN A 479 10.19 -0.74 -30.33
CA GLN A 479 9.09 -0.93 -29.40
C GLN A 479 8.39 -2.26 -29.70
N VAL A 480 8.09 -3.01 -28.65
CA VAL A 480 7.33 -4.26 -28.69
C VAL A 480 6.19 -4.16 -27.69
N ASP A 481 4.98 -4.05 -28.22
CA ASP A 481 3.78 -3.92 -27.40
C ASP A 481 3.42 -5.28 -26.77
N LEU A 482 2.92 -5.26 -25.54
CA LEU A 482 2.39 -6.43 -24.86
C LEU A 482 0.92 -6.63 -25.30
N GLN A 483 0.60 -7.76 -25.92
CA GLN A 483 -0.77 -8.09 -26.32
C GLN A 483 -1.76 -8.02 -25.16
N LYS A 484 -1.28 -8.38 -23.95
CA LYS A 484 -2.02 -8.21 -22.69
C LYS A 484 -1.18 -7.34 -21.78
N PRO A 485 -1.51 -6.04 -21.62
CA PRO A 485 -0.87 -5.16 -20.65
C PRO A 485 -0.90 -5.75 -19.24
N ILE A 486 0.16 -5.53 -18.46
CA ILE A 486 0.36 -6.19 -17.16
C ILE A 486 0.38 -5.14 -16.05
N PRO A 487 -0.47 -5.26 -15.00
CA PRO A 487 -0.39 -4.40 -13.83
C PRO A 487 1.00 -4.41 -13.20
N VAL A 488 1.50 -3.24 -12.83
CA VAL A 488 2.76 -3.05 -12.11
C VAL A 488 2.46 -2.38 -10.79
N HIS A 489 2.94 -2.98 -9.70
CA HIS A 489 2.80 -2.44 -8.36
C HIS A 489 4.18 -2.18 -7.77
N ILE A 490 4.55 -0.92 -7.65
CA ILE A 490 5.73 -0.51 -6.89
C ILE A 490 5.28 -0.25 -5.46
N ILE A 491 5.78 -1.06 -4.53
CA ILE A 491 5.40 -1.06 -3.13
C ILE A 491 6.61 -0.85 -2.22
N TYR A 492 6.34 -0.54 -0.97
CA TYR A 492 7.34 -0.38 0.06
C TYR A 492 6.87 -1.14 1.31
N ARG A 493 7.47 -2.28 1.59
CA ARG A 493 7.11 -3.13 2.74
C ARG A 493 8.37 -3.53 3.48
N THR A 494 8.49 -3.11 4.73
CA THR A 494 9.59 -3.53 5.63
C THR A 494 9.27 -4.83 6.36
N ALA A 495 8.00 -5.21 6.45
CA ALA A 495 7.56 -6.54 6.86
C ALA A 495 6.61 -7.11 5.82
N PHE A 496 6.82 -8.35 5.41
CA PHE A 496 5.96 -9.06 4.45
C PHE A 496 6.13 -10.57 4.59
N THR A 497 5.21 -11.33 4.00
CA THR A 497 5.20 -12.79 4.14
C THR A 497 5.38 -13.47 2.80
N ASN A 498 6.03 -14.63 2.81
CA ASN A 498 5.99 -15.59 1.72
C ASN A 498 4.83 -16.57 1.92
N ALA A 499 4.51 -17.34 0.90
CA ALA A 499 3.46 -18.37 0.98
C ALA A 499 3.77 -19.42 2.07
N LYS A 500 5.05 -19.69 2.30
CA LYS A 500 5.57 -20.57 3.37
C LYS A 500 6.76 -19.89 4.05
N GLY A 501 6.93 -20.11 5.34
CA GLY A 501 8.06 -19.59 6.12
C GLY A 501 7.70 -18.41 7.03
N PRO A 502 8.69 -17.90 7.77
CA PRO A 502 8.52 -16.76 8.69
C PRO A 502 8.24 -15.46 7.95
N VAL A 503 7.79 -14.47 8.70
CA VAL A 503 7.70 -13.09 8.19
C VAL A 503 9.09 -12.58 7.89
N GLN A 504 9.24 -11.99 6.71
CA GLN A 504 10.48 -11.38 6.26
C GLN A 504 10.53 -9.91 6.65
N TYR A 505 11.70 -9.46 7.07
CA TYR A 505 11.91 -8.08 7.48
C TYR A 505 12.96 -7.40 6.60
N ARG A 506 12.78 -6.11 6.37
CA ARG A 506 13.70 -5.26 5.59
C ARG A 506 13.91 -3.94 6.30
N ARG A 507 15.04 -3.29 6.02
CA ARG A 507 15.34 -1.96 6.54
C ARG A 507 14.43 -0.92 5.89
N ASP A 508 14.04 0.08 6.66
CA ASP A 508 13.29 1.25 6.21
C ASP A 508 14.22 2.24 5.49
N VAL A 509 14.65 1.87 4.27
CA VAL A 509 15.71 2.57 3.52
C VAL A 509 15.39 4.03 3.18
N TYR A 510 14.10 4.43 3.17
CA TYR A 510 13.67 5.81 2.92
C TYR A 510 13.07 6.48 4.15
N GLY A 511 12.93 5.78 5.27
CA GLY A 511 12.29 6.29 6.49
C GLY A 511 10.78 6.47 6.38
N ARG A 512 10.12 5.82 5.42
CA ARG A 512 8.66 5.96 5.21
C ARG A 512 7.85 5.25 6.29
N ASP A 513 8.28 4.07 6.71
CA ASP A 513 7.55 3.33 7.74
C ASP A 513 7.68 3.99 9.11
N ALA A 514 8.81 4.63 9.40
CA ALA A 514 8.96 5.45 10.60
C ALA A 514 7.95 6.62 10.63
N LYS A 515 7.69 7.29 9.49
CA LYS A 515 6.68 8.35 9.40
C LYS A 515 5.26 7.82 9.59
N ILE A 516 4.94 6.67 8.98
CA ILE A 516 3.63 6.04 9.12
C ILE A 516 3.42 5.62 10.57
N TRP A 517 4.42 4.99 11.20
CA TRP A 517 4.35 4.63 12.62
C TRP A 517 4.10 5.85 13.50
N GLN A 518 4.82 6.95 13.29
CA GLN A 518 4.61 8.18 14.03
C GLN A 518 3.19 8.73 13.85
N ALA A 519 2.65 8.69 12.63
CA ALA A 519 1.27 9.08 12.38
C ALA A 519 0.27 8.17 13.11
N MET A 520 0.51 6.85 13.13
CA MET A 520 -0.31 5.89 13.89
C MET A 520 -0.31 6.20 15.39
N VAL A 521 0.85 6.50 15.96
CA VAL A 521 0.98 6.89 17.38
C VAL A 521 0.22 8.20 17.67
N ASN A 522 0.32 9.18 16.78
CA ASN A 522 -0.40 10.45 16.92
C ASN A 522 -1.93 10.28 16.91
N GLU A 523 -2.44 9.23 16.22
CA GLU A 523 -3.86 8.86 16.21
C GLU A 523 -4.25 7.97 17.42
N GLY A 524 -3.34 7.71 18.34
CA GLY A 524 -3.60 6.94 19.57
C GLY A 524 -3.34 5.44 19.45
N VAL A 525 -2.63 4.98 18.43
CA VAL A 525 -2.20 3.57 18.38
C VAL A 525 -1.17 3.33 19.48
N ALA A 526 -1.47 2.39 20.36
CA ALA A 526 -0.60 1.99 21.47
C ALA A 526 -0.15 0.54 21.31
N LEU A 527 0.99 0.21 21.93
CA LEU A 527 1.49 -1.16 22.00
C LEU A 527 1.04 -1.78 23.34
N ARG A 528 0.20 -2.80 23.30
CA ARG A 528 -0.29 -3.50 24.50
C ARG A 528 0.84 -3.99 25.41
N SER A 529 1.96 -4.40 24.85
CA SER A 529 3.13 -4.92 25.56
C SER A 529 3.94 -3.88 26.35
N VAL A 530 3.61 -2.58 26.23
CA VAL A 530 4.34 -1.47 26.89
C VAL A 530 3.48 -0.80 27.96
N GLN A 531 2.22 -1.20 28.12
CA GLN A 531 1.26 -0.62 29.08
C GLN A 531 1.19 -1.38 30.42
N GLY A 532 2.12 -2.32 30.66
CA GLY A 532 2.25 -3.06 31.92
C GLY A 532 3.28 -2.46 32.87
#